data_d2c96ca17a198c096b57dfb7534df3e2
#
_entry.id   d2c96ca17a198c096b57dfb7534df3e2
#
_cell.length_a   1.000
_cell.length_b   1.000
_cell.length_c   1.000
_cell.angle_alpha   90.00
_cell.angle_beta   90.00
_cell.angle_gamma   90.00
#
_symmetry.space_group_name_H-M   'P 1'
#
loop_
_entity.id
_entity.type
_entity.pdbx_description
1 polymer ?
#
loop_
_entity_poly.entity_id
_entity_poly.type
_entity_poly.pdbx_seq_one_letter_code
_entity_poly.pdbx_strand_id
1 'polypeptide(L)'
;QLQTIFYNSINWTEGLTVLVGIFFYKNLKNTYWKWFLIYLFFIALSELLSVNILKHFPTLRKYFFDFLVIPIEFLFFYWLYAKKSLKLEKLFWLSCSIYLVFYLLHFFNLDKIRSISSMSYTVGVFLLSIMVYLEFIKQIKSEDILNFQNNKMFYINIGILLFYVGTLPFFAFDKQLYLNNNELWSNYKTFFLLSVNIMYLLFAASFIWGKPKP
;
A
#
# COMPACT_ATOMS: atom_id res chain seq x y z
N GLN A 1 -24.38 -5.78 -3.77
CA GLN A 1 -24.14 -6.64 -2.59
C GLN A 1 -22.65 -7.00 -2.42
N LEU A 2 -21.94 -7.52 -3.44
CA LEU A 2 -20.51 -7.90 -3.34
C LEU A 2 -19.61 -6.75 -2.91
N GLN A 3 -19.78 -5.56 -3.48
CA GLN A 3 -18.97 -4.37 -3.12
C GLN A 3 -19.15 -3.99 -1.65
N THR A 4 -20.37 -4.09 -1.12
CA THR A 4 -20.65 -3.78 0.30
C THR A 4 -19.98 -4.82 1.22
N ILE A 5 -20.00 -6.09 0.84
CA ILE A 5 -19.32 -7.15 1.59
C ILE A 5 -17.82 -6.91 1.61
N PHE A 6 -17.19 -6.68 0.45
CA PHE A 6 -15.75 -6.42 0.38
C PHE A 6 -15.33 -5.13 1.08
N TYR A 7 -16.14 -4.07 1.01
CA TYR A 7 -15.88 -2.84 1.73
C TYR A 7 -15.90 -3.05 3.25
N ASN A 8 -16.91 -3.76 3.76
CA ASN A 8 -17.02 -4.04 5.20
C ASN A 8 -15.95 -5.01 5.70
N SER A 9 -15.43 -5.89 4.84
CA SER A 9 -14.38 -6.84 5.21
C SER A 9 -12.99 -6.22 5.32
N ILE A 10 -12.74 -5.03 4.73
CA ILE A 10 -11.41 -4.37 4.79
C ILE A 10 -10.94 -4.20 6.23
N ASN A 11 -11.75 -3.60 7.09
CA ASN A 11 -11.39 -3.36 8.49
C ASN A 11 -11.09 -4.68 9.25
N TRP A 12 -11.79 -5.76 8.89
CA TRP A 12 -11.56 -7.07 9.47
C TRP A 12 -10.25 -7.69 9.00
N THR A 13 -9.94 -7.61 7.69
CA THR A 13 -8.69 -8.13 7.14
C THR A 13 -7.47 -7.34 7.63
N GLU A 14 -7.59 -6.03 7.77
CA GLU A 14 -6.57 -5.18 8.39
C GLU A 14 -6.33 -5.56 9.85
N GLY A 15 -7.40 -5.61 10.65
CA GLY A 15 -7.34 -5.98 12.07
C GLY A 15 -6.75 -7.38 12.26
N LEU A 16 -7.19 -8.35 11.46
CA LEU A 16 -6.65 -9.70 11.46
C LEU A 16 -5.16 -9.71 11.15
N THR A 17 -4.72 -8.95 10.16
CA THR A 17 -3.29 -8.85 9.80
C THR A 17 -2.45 -8.32 10.95
N VAL A 18 -2.91 -7.29 11.63
CA VAL A 18 -2.24 -6.73 12.81
C VAL A 18 -2.20 -7.75 13.95
N LEU A 19 -3.31 -8.43 14.24
CA LEU A 19 -3.36 -9.47 15.29
C LEU A 19 -2.39 -10.61 15.01
N VAL A 20 -2.35 -11.10 13.76
CA VAL A 20 -1.37 -12.11 13.33
C VAL A 20 0.06 -11.60 13.53
N GLY A 21 0.34 -10.37 13.11
CA GLY A 21 1.65 -9.76 13.30
C GLY A 21 2.07 -9.65 14.77
N ILE A 22 1.15 -9.30 15.67
CA ILE A 22 1.38 -9.25 17.12
C ILE A 22 1.66 -10.65 17.67
N PHE A 23 0.91 -11.67 17.24
CA PHE A 23 1.14 -13.04 17.67
C PHE A 23 2.55 -13.54 17.31
N PHE A 24 3.05 -13.18 16.14
CA PHE A 24 4.40 -13.51 15.68
C PHE A 24 5.47 -12.47 16.08
N TYR A 25 5.16 -11.49 16.94
CA TYR A 25 6.07 -10.40 17.32
C TYR A 25 7.43 -10.87 17.86
N LYS A 26 7.45 -11.96 18.63
CA LYS A 26 8.70 -12.53 19.17
C LYS A 26 9.73 -12.81 18.06
N ASN A 27 9.27 -13.24 16.88
CA ASN A 27 10.13 -13.53 15.73
C ASN A 27 10.53 -12.27 14.94
N LEU A 28 9.84 -11.15 15.17
CA LEU A 28 10.02 -9.90 14.43
C LEU A 28 10.86 -8.87 15.21
N LYS A 29 10.85 -8.91 16.55
CA LYS A 29 11.39 -7.86 17.42
C LYS A 29 12.86 -7.48 17.15
N ASN A 30 13.70 -8.43 16.76
CA ASN A 30 15.13 -8.22 16.50
C ASN A 30 15.43 -7.97 15.01
N THR A 31 14.41 -7.82 14.18
CA THR A 31 14.54 -7.60 12.74
C THR A 31 13.89 -6.28 12.33
N TYR A 32 14.16 -5.82 11.12
CA TYR A 32 13.48 -4.62 10.58
C TYR A 32 11.98 -4.85 10.32
N TRP A 33 11.50 -6.09 10.36
CA TRP A 33 10.09 -6.45 10.18
C TRP A 33 9.17 -5.95 11.30
N LYS A 34 9.71 -5.60 12.47
CA LYS A 34 8.94 -4.90 13.51
C LYS A 34 8.34 -3.59 13.01
N TRP A 35 9.05 -2.88 12.13
CA TRP A 35 8.58 -1.63 11.54
C TRP A 35 7.43 -1.83 10.57
N PHE A 36 7.40 -3.00 9.87
CA PHE A 36 6.26 -3.36 9.04
C PHE A 36 4.99 -3.59 9.89
N LEU A 37 5.11 -4.25 11.04
CA LEU A 37 4.00 -4.39 11.97
C LEU A 37 3.54 -3.04 12.53
N ILE A 38 4.47 -2.16 12.92
CA ILE A 38 4.14 -0.80 13.40
C ILE A 38 3.40 -0.01 12.30
N TYR A 39 3.86 -0.10 11.07
CA TYR A 39 3.20 0.51 9.92
C TYR A 39 1.76 -0.01 9.74
N LEU A 40 1.56 -1.32 9.77
CA LEU A 40 0.22 -1.92 9.67
C LEU A 40 -0.70 -1.51 10.81
N PHE A 41 -0.17 -1.42 12.02
CA PHE A 41 -0.92 -0.90 13.17
C PHE A 41 -1.33 0.57 12.97
N PHE A 42 -0.42 1.39 12.44
CA PHE A 42 -0.71 2.79 12.10
C PHE A 42 -1.84 2.89 11.05
N ILE A 43 -1.80 2.07 9.98
CA ILE A 43 -2.85 2.06 8.94
C ILE A 43 -4.19 1.64 9.54
N ALA A 44 -4.25 0.52 10.27
CA ALA A 44 -5.48 0.05 10.90
C ALA A 44 -6.07 1.08 11.89
N LEU A 45 -5.22 1.76 12.66
CA LEU A 45 -5.66 2.84 13.54
C LEU A 45 -6.23 4.03 12.76
N SER A 46 -5.58 4.40 11.65
CA SER A 46 -6.03 5.49 10.77
C SER A 46 -7.40 5.19 10.16
N GLU A 47 -7.63 3.95 9.73
CA GLU A 47 -8.93 3.54 9.21
C GLU A 47 -10.01 3.50 10.29
N LEU A 48 -9.70 3.01 11.49
CA LEU A 48 -10.63 3.05 12.63
C LEU A 48 -11.01 4.47 13.01
N LEU A 49 -10.06 5.41 13.03
CA LEU A 49 -10.32 6.83 13.26
C LEU A 49 -11.20 7.41 12.14
N SER A 50 -10.94 7.03 10.91
CA SER A 50 -11.69 7.44 9.73
C SER A 50 -13.16 7.04 9.81
N VAL A 51 -13.43 5.77 10.14
CA VAL A 51 -14.80 5.22 10.19
C VAL A 51 -15.58 5.74 11.41
N ASN A 52 -14.94 5.95 12.54
CA ASN A 52 -15.65 6.29 13.78
C ASN A 52 -15.75 7.81 14.01
N ILE A 53 -14.71 8.57 13.74
CA ILE A 53 -14.62 10.00 14.06
C ILE A 53 -14.70 10.85 12.79
N LEU A 54 -13.81 10.61 11.83
CA LEU A 54 -13.66 11.48 10.66
C LEU A 54 -14.81 11.36 9.66
N LYS A 55 -15.67 10.34 9.75
CA LYS A 55 -16.86 10.22 8.90
C LYS A 55 -17.79 11.43 9.01
N HIS A 56 -17.82 12.09 10.17
CA HIS A 56 -18.63 13.30 10.40
C HIS A 56 -17.99 14.58 9.83
N PHE A 57 -16.71 14.51 9.41
CA PHE A 57 -15.92 15.63 8.87
C PHE A 57 -15.26 15.23 7.55
N PRO A 58 -16.01 15.13 6.43
CA PRO A 58 -15.50 14.59 5.16
C PRO A 58 -14.26 15.33 4.63
N THR A 59 -14.22 16.65 4.78
CA THR A 59 -13.08 17.47 4.36
C THR A 59 -11.82 17.16 5.18
N LEU A 60 -11.96 17.07 6.51
CA LEU A 60 -10.85 16.72 7.39
C LEU A 60 -10.35 15.30 7.12
N ARG A 61 -11.28 14.35 6.89
CA ARG A 61 -10.94 12.97 6.50
C ARG A 61 -10.09 12.95 5.25
N LYS A 62 -10.48 13.70 4.21
CA LYS A 62 -9.72 13.79 2.98
C LYS A 62 -8.31 14.33 3.24
N TYR A 63 -8.17 15.45 3.97
CA TYR A 63 -6.85 16.01 4.29
C TYR A 63 -5.99 15.06 5.12
N PHE A 64 -6.58 14.34 6.06
CA PHE A 64 -5.88 13.36 6.88
C PHE A 64 -5.26 12.24 6.02
N PHE A 65 -6.01 11.70 5.05
CA PHE A 65 -5.47 10.69 4.15
C PHE A 65 -4.47 11.28 3.15
N ASP A 66 -4.83 12.36 2.46
CA ASP A 66 -4.00 12.93 1.40
C ASP A 66 -2.65 13.46 1.91
N PHE A 67 -2.62 14.02 3.13
CA PHE A 67 -1.42 14.69 3.64
C PHE A 67 -0.68 13.93 4.75
N LEU A 68 -1.26 12.90 5.33
CA LEU A 68 -0.60 12.15 6.38
C LEU A 68 -0.47 10.67 6.03
N VAL A 69 -1.60 9.98 5.81
CA VAL A 69 -1.60 8.51 5.67
C VAL A 69 -0.89 8.08 4.40
N ILE A 70 -1.31 8.58 3.23
CA ILE A 70 -0.76 8.20 1.93
C ILE A 70 0.75 8.51 1.80
N PRO A 71 1.26 9.71 2.21
CA PRO A 71 2.68 9.96 2.18
C PRO A 71 3.51 9.03 3.09
N ILE A 72 3.03 8.76 4.30
CA ILE A 72 3.70 7.81 5.21
C ILE A 72 3.76 6.42 4.58
N GLU A 73 2.69 5.99 3.93
CA GLU A 73 2.58 4.71 3.25
C GLU A 73 3.62 4.55 2.14
N PHE A 74 3.72 5.51 1.20
CA PHE A 74 4.71 5.46 0.14
C PHE A 74 6.13 5.53 0.66
N LEU A 75 6.44 6.45 1.59
CA LEU A 75 7.77 6.57 2.18
C LEU A 75 8.18 5.30 2.92
N PHE A 76 7.23 4.66 3.60
CA PHE A 76 7.47 3.39 4.27
C PHE A 76 7.79 2.27 3.25
N PHE A 77 7.01 2.13 2.17
CA PHE A 77 7.29 1.13 1.15
C PHE A 77 8.60 1.40 0.41
N TYR A 78 8.95 2.66 0.11
CA TYR A 78 10.25 2.98 -0.46
C TYR A 78 11.40 2.57 0.47
N TRP A 79 11.25 2.82 1.78
CA TRP A 79 12.20 2.36 2.77
C TRP A 79 12.30 0.82 2.81
N LEU A 80 11.18 0.13 2.81
CA LEU A 80 11.13 -1.33 2.88
C LEU A 80 11.77 -1.97 1.64
N TYR A 81 11.40 -1.50 0.45
CA TYR A 81 11.90 -2.04 -0.81
C TYR A 81 13.33 -1.59 -1.10
N ALA A 82 13.54 -0.29 -1.28
CA ALA A 82 14.81 0.22 -1.76
C ALA A 82 15.93 0.09 -0.72
N LYS A 83 15.67 0.48 0.55
CA LYS A 83 16.72 0.49 1.58
C LYS A 83 16.89 -0.86 2.25
N LYS A 84 15.81 -1.58 2.60
CA LYS A 84 15.91 -2.84 3.37
C LYS A 84 16.05 -4.06 2.49
N SER A 85 15.23 -4.21 1.46
CA SER A 85 15.28 -5.41 0.63
C SER A 85 16.33 -5.31 -0.47
N LEU A 86 16.27 -4.30 -1.33
CA LEU A 86 17.19 -4.14 -2.47
C LEU A 86 18.57 -3.63 -2.07
N LYS A 87 18.71 -3.00 -0.91
CA LYS A 87 19.94 -2.34 -0.43
C LYS A 87 20.47 -1.27 -1.38
N LEU A 88 19.59 -0.55 -2.05
CA LEU A 88 19.86 0.53 -3.01
C LEU A 88 19.52 1.89 -2.39
N GLU A 89 20.41 2.43 -1.55
CA GLU A 89 20.18 3.70 -0.85
C GLU A 89 19.95 4.88 -1.79
N LYS A 90 20.65 4.91 -2.93
CA LYS A 90 20.46 5.96 -3.95
C LYS A 90 19.04 5.95 -4.52
N LEU A 91 18.49 4.77 -4.79
CA LEU A 91 17.12 4.60 -5.26
C LEU A 91 16.11 5.10 -4.21
N PHE A 92 16.34 4.79 -2.94
CA PHE A 92 15.50 5.28 -1.85
C PHE A 92 15.43 6.81 -1.83
N TRP A 93 16.58 7.48 -1.75
CA TRP A 93 16.63 8.94 -1.69
C TRP A 93 16.07 9.61 -2.94
N LEU A 94 16.37 9.06 -4.13
CA LEU A 94 15.84 9.57 -5.39
C LEU A 94 14.31 9.48 -5.42
N SER A 95 13.75 8.33 -5.06
CA SER A 95 12.30 8.14 -5.06
C SER A 95 11.60 9.01 -4.02
N CYS A 96 12.17 9.14 -2.81
CA CYS A 96 11.65 10.05 -1.80
C CYS A 96 11.67 11.50 -2.29
N SER A 97 12.76 11.95 -2.91
CA SER A 97 12.87 13.32 -3.42
C SER A 97 11.85 13.60 -4.52
N ILE A 98 11.73 12.71 -5.50
CA ILE A 98 10.74 12.85 -6.58
C ILE A 98 9.32 12.89 -5.98
N TYR A 99 8.99 11.95 -5.11
CA TYR A 99 7.66 11.90 -4.49
C TYR A 99 7.34 13.17 -3.70
N LEU A 100 8.29 13.65 -2.89
CA LEU A 100 8.12 14.87 -2.08
C LEU A 100 7.93 16.13 -2.94
N VAL A 101 8.57 16.23 -4.09
CA VAL A 101 8.32 17.36 -5.03
C VAL A 101 6.86 17.37 -5.46
N PHE A 102 6.30 16.23 -5.91
CA PHE A 102 4.90 16.16 -6.32
C PHE A 102 3.91 16.34 -5.15
N TYR A 103 4.28 15.85 -3.97
CA TYR A 103 3.52 16.07 -2.75
C TYR A 103 3.46 17.56 -2.36
N LEU A 104 4.59 18.27 -2.41
CA LEU A 104 4.63 19.71 -2.14
C LEU A 104 3.86 20.52 -3.18
N LEU A 105 3.97 20.17 -4.46
CA LEU A 105 3.16 20.79 -5.51
C LEU A 105 1.66 20.61 -5.24
N HIS A 106 1.25 19.44 -4.75
CA HIS A 106 -0.12 19.22 -4.33
C HIS A 106 -0.49 20.08 -3.12
N PHE A 107 0.37 20.15 -2.10
CA PHE A 107 0.14 20.92 -0.88
C PHE A 107 -0.06 22.42 -1.15
N PHE A 108 0.75 23.01 -2.04
CA PHE A 108 0.70 24.45 -2.35
C PHE A 108 -0.41 24.83 -3.35
N ASN A 109 -0.99 23.89 -4.09
CA ASN A 109 -2.02 24.14 -5.12
C ASN A 109 -3.43 23.66 -4.72
N LEU A 110 -3.71 23.61 -3.42
CA LEU A 110 -4.94 23.07 -2.82
C LEU A 110 -6.24 23.56 -3.45
N ASP A 111 -6.30 24.82 -3.88
CA ASP A 111 -7.52 25.46 -4.35
C ASP A 111 -7.77 25.31 -5.87
N LYS A 112 -6.78 24.95 -6.65
CA LYS A 112 -6.87 25.02 -8.12
C LYS A 112 -6.99 23.68 -8.84
N ILE A 113 -6.57 22.56 -8.22
CA ILE A 113 -6.41 21.32 -8.98
C ILE A 113 -6.95 20.12 -8.19
N ARG A 114 -8.25 19.81 -8.38
CA ARG A 114 -8.86 18.52 -7.94
C ARG A 114 -8.13 17.27 -8.51
N SER A 115 -7.31 17.44 -9.53
CA SER A 115 -6.59 16.35 -10.23
C SER A 115 -5.17 16.07 -9.71
N ILE A 116 -4.58 16.93 -8.86
CA ILE A 116 -3.19 16.73 -8.39
C ILE A 116 -3.10 15.68 -7.27
N SER A 117 -4.14 15.47 -6.48
CA SER A 117 -4.14 14.35 -5.51
C SER A 117 -3.95 13.01 -6.23
N SER A 118 -4.56 12.86 -7.40
CA SER A 118 -4.34 11.70 -8.25
C SER A 118 -2.93 11.67 -8.85
N MET A 119 -2.29 12.83 -9.10
CA MET A 119 -0.96 12.88 -9.70
C MET A 119 0.14 12.47 -8.70
N SER A 120 0.14 13.00 -7.47
CA SER A 120 1.10 12.57 -6.44
C SER A 120 0.95 11.09 -6.11
N TYR A 121 -0.28 10.59 -6.02
CA TYR A 121 -0.57 9.16 -5.85
C TYR A 121 -0.05 8.35 -7.04
N THR A 122 -0.33 8.77 -8.28
CA THR A 122 0.11 8.08 -9.50
C THR A 122 1.63 8.00 -9.58
N VAL A 123 2.35 9.10 -9.28
CA VAL A 123 3.81 9.10 -9.20
C VAL A 123 4.30 8.18 -8.09
N GLY A 124 3.64 8.20 -6.94
CA GLY A 124 3.94 7.30 -5.82
C GLY A 124 3.87 5.83 -6.22
N VAL A 125 2.77 5.43 -6.85
CA VAL A 125 2.57 4.05 -7.34
C VAL A 125 3.55 3.71 -8.45
N PHE A 126 3.84 4.62 -9.37
CA PHE A 126 4.80 4.38 -10.45
C PHE A 126 6.20 4.07 -9.92
N LEU A 127 6.69 4.87 -8.97
CA LEU A 127 7.99 4.63 -8.31
C LEU A 127 7.99 3.30 -7.53
N LEU A 128 6.89 3.00 -6.84
CA LEU A 128 6.73 1.73 -6.13
C LEU A 128 6.72 0.54 -7.10
N SER A 129 6.08 0.68 -8.27
CA SER A 129 6.05 -0.37 -9.31
C SER A 129 7.44 -0.74 -9.81
N ILE A 130 8.32 0.25 -9.97
CA ILE A 130 9.73 0.02 -10.33
C ILE A 130 10.42 -0.82 -9.25
N MET A 131 10.20 -0.51 -7.97
CA MET A 131 10.80 -1.25 -6.86
C MET A 131 10.26 -2.68 -6.76
N VAL A 132 8.95 -2.87 -6.95
CA VAL A 132 8.30 -4.18 -7.04
C VAL A 132 8.92 -5.03 -8.14
N TYR A 133 9.10 -4.45 -9.32
CA TYR A 133 9.75 -5.12 -10.46
C TYR A 133 11.19 -5.52 -10.14
N LEU A 134 11.99 -4.61 -9.58
CA LEU A 134 13.37 -4.90 -9.18
C LEU A 134 13.45 -6.01 -8.11
N GLU A 135 12.50 -6.02 -7.18
CA GLU A 135 12.43 -7.07 -6.17
C GLU A 135 12.11 -8.44 -6.76
N PHE A 136 11.21 -8.52 -7.76
CA PHE A 136 10.97 -9.78 -8.49
C PHE A 136 12.22 -10.26 -9.22
N ILE A 137 12.93 -9.37 -9.93
CA ILE A 137 14.19 -9.74 -10.61
C ILE A 137 15.21 -10.30 -9.59
N LYS A 138 15.34 -9.63 -8.44
CA LYS A 138 16.23 -10.09 -7.37
C LYS A 138 15.85 -11.49 -6.89
N GLN A 139 14.55 -11.74 -6.66
CA GLN A 139 14.07 -13.05 -6.18
C GLN A 139 14.30 -14.16 -7.21
N ILE A 140 14.11 -13.87 -8.50
CA ILE A 140 14.37 -14.81 -9.59
C ILE A 140 15.88 -15.14 -9.67
N LYS A 141 16.75 -14.12 -9.57
CA LYS A 141 18.21 -14.30 -9.68
C LYS A 141 18.85 -14.98 -8.48
N SER A 142 18.23 -14.91 -7.30
CA SER A 142 18.82 -15.42 -6.04
C SER A 142 18.32 -16.81 -5.65
N GLU A 143 17.70 -17.57 -6.53
CA GLU A 143 17.03 -18.85 -6.22
C GLU A 143 15.98 -18.76 -5.08
N ASP A 144 15.73 -17.58 -4.55
CA ASP A 144 14.72 -17.33 -3.52
C ASP A 144 13.31 -17.65 -4.01
N ILE A 145 13.14 -17.68 -5.33
CA ILE A 145 11.88 -18.07 -5.97
C ILE A 145 11.55 -19.55 -5.69
N LEU A 146 12.57 -20.41 -5.54
CA LEU A 146 12.36 -21.82 -5.23
C LEU A 146 11.89 -22.02 -3.77
N ASN A 147 12.22 -21.06 -2.90
CA ASN A 147 11.81 -21.04 -1.49
C ASN A 147 10.80 -19.91 -1.18
N PHE A 148 9.96 -19.55 -2.15
CA PHE A 148 9.02 -18.44 -2.03
C PHE A 148 8.13 -18.51 -0.79
N GLN A 149 7.73 -19.71 -0.37
CA GLN A 149 6.90 -19.93 0.82
C GLN A 149 7.54 -19.39 2.10
N ASN A 150 8.88 -19.38 2.18
CA ASN A 150 9.63 -18.87 3.32
C ASN A 150 10.05 -17.39 3.15
N ASN A 151 9.73 -16.75 2.04
CA ASN A 151 10.17 -15.39 1.75
C ASN A 151 9.07 -14.36 2.06
N LYS A 152 9.24 -13.58 3.14
CA LYS A 152 8.28 -12.51 3.51
C LYS A 152 8.02 -11.52 2.38
N MET A 153 9.11 -11.08 1.71
CA MET A 153 9.00 -10.12 0.62
C MET A 153 8.20 -10.65 -0.57
N PHE A 154 8.15 -11.97 -0.77
CA PHE A 154 7.35 -12.55 -1.85
C PHE A 154 5.85 -12.28 -1.65
N TYR A 155 5.32 -12.55 -0.47
CA TYR A 155 3.92 -12.29 -0.14
C TYR A 155 3.57 -10.80 -0.23
N ILE A 156 4.44 -9.96 0.32
CA ILE A 156 4.26 -8.50 0.30
C ILE A 156 4.29 -7.99 -1.14
N ASN A 157 5.22 -8.48 -1.95
CA ASN A 157 5.40 -8.08 -3.34
C ASN A 157 4.17 -8.40 -4.19
N ILE A 158 3.59 -9.59 -4.03
CA ILE A 158 2.34 -9.96 -4.72
C ILE A 158 1.17 -9.08 -4.24
N GLY A 159 1.06 -8.84 -2.93
CA GLY A 159 0.00 -7.97 -2.39
C GLY A 159 0.08 -6.55 -2.94
N ILE A 160 1.27 -5.96 -2.93
CA ILE A 160 1.53 -4.62 -3.48
C ILE A 160 1.29 -4.57 -4.99
N LEU A 161 1.74 -5.58 -5.74
CA LEU A 161 1.49 -5.66 -7.18
C LEU A 161 -0.02 -5.66 -7.48
N LEU A 162 -0.77 -6.53 -6.82
CA LEU A 162 -2.22 -6.67 -7.01
C LEU A 162 -2.95 -5.36 -6.70
N PHE A 163 -2.65 -4.75 -5.56
CA PHE A 163 -3.34 -3.56 -5.12
C PHE A 163 -2.88 -2.31 -5.87
N TYR A 164 -1.61 -1.90 -5.74
CA TYR A 164 -1.16 -0.61 -6.27
C TYR A 164 -1.03 -0.62 -7.79
N VAL A 165 -0.37 -1.64 -8.36
CA VAL A 165 -0.16 -1.68 -9.81
C VAL A 165 -1.44 -2.07 -10.52
N GLY A 166 -2.17 -3.05 -10.00
CA GLY A 166 -3.41 -3.52 -10.60
C GLY A 166 -4.54 -2.49 -10.56
N THR A 167 -4.57 -1.60 -9.56
CA THR A 167 -5.60 -0.56 -9.44
C THR A 167 -5.18 0.80 -10.00
N LEU A 168 -3.94 0.96 -10.46
CA LEU A 168 -3.45 2.22 -11.03
C LEU A 168 -4.35 2.78 -12.15
N PRO A 169 -4.83 2.00 -13.15
CA PRO A 169 -5.73 2.51 -14.17
C PRO A 169 -7.04 3.05 -13.61
N PHE A 170 -7.57 2.43 -12.54
CA PHE A 170 -8.77 2.90 -11.88
C PHE A 170 -8.57 4.30 -11.27
N PHE A 171 -7.49 4.51 -10.52
CA PHE A 171 -7.19 5.82 -9.93
C PHE A 171 -6.85 6.89 -10.98
N ALA A 172 -6.16 6.51 -12.06
CA ALA A 172 -5.80 7.44 -13.12
C ALA A 172 -7.01 7.93 -13.93
N PHE A 173 -8.01 7.06 -14.14
CA PHE A 173 -9.15 7.31 -15.03
C PHE A 173 -10.51 7.23 -14.32
N ASP A 174 -10.56 7.25 -12.99
CA ASP A 174 -11.78 7.08 -12.18
C ASP A 174 -12.95 7.93 -12.67
N LYS A 175 -12.74 9.24 -12.82
CA LYS A 175 -13.79 10.17 -13.28
C LYS A 175 -14.26 9.90 -14.71
N GLN A 176 -13.33 9.55 -15.60
CA GLN A 176 -13.65 9.27 -17.02
C GLN A 176 -14.42 7.95 -17.13
N LEU A 177 -14.01 6.93 -16.38
CA LEU A 177 -14.71 5.65 -16.33
C LEU A 177 -16.12 5.80 -15.77
N TYR A 178 -16.28 6.56 -14.68
CA TYR A 178 -17.60 6.81 -14.08
C TYR A 178 -18.56 7.51 -15.05
N LEU A 179 -18.08 8.51 -15.81
CA LEU A 179 -18.92 9.28 -16.72
C LEU A 179 -19.23 8.54 -18.03
N ASN A 180 -18.27 7.78 -18.55
CA ASN A 180 -18.38 7.20 -19.89
C ASN A 180 -18.81 5.73 -19.89
N ASN A 181 -18.49 4.96 -18.81
CA ASN A 181 -18.80 3.54 -18.71
C ASN A 181 -18.95 3.11 -17.25
N ASN A 182 -20.17 3.28 -16.73
CA ASN A 182 -20.47 2.99 -15.33
C ASN A 182 -20.35 1.49 -14.99
N GLU A 183 -20.57 0.59 -15.94
CA GLU A 183 -20.40 -0.86 -15.75
C GLU A 183 -18.90 -1.18 -15.54
N LEU A 184 -18.05 -0.68 -16.41
CA LEU A 184 -16.61 -0.86 -16.30
C LEU A 184 -16.07 -0.24 -15.01
N TRP A 185 -16.54 0.95 -14.64
CA TRP A 185 -16.20 1.58 -13.37
C TRP A 185 -16.59 0.69 -12.17
N SER A 186 -17.81 0.13 -12.20
CA SER A 186 -18.29 -0.77 -11.13
C SER A 186 -17.43 -2.04 -11.01
N ASN A 187 -17.02 -2.63 -12.12
CA ASN A 187 -16.16 -3.80 -12.14
C ASN A 187 -14.77 -3.48 -11.58
N TYR A 188 -14.17 -2.36 -11.99
CA TYR A 188 -12.90 -1.91 -11.43
C TYR A 188 -12.98 -1.60 -9.93
N LYS A 189 -14.07 -0.98 -9.46
CA LYS A 189 -14.31 -0.76 -8.03
C LYS A 189 -14.39 -2.07 -7.25
N THR A 190 -15.05 -3.08 -7.82
CA THR A 190 -15.11 -4.42 -7.21
C THR A 190 -13.71 -5.05 -7.14
N PHE A 191 -12.95 -4.97 -8.22
CA PHE A 191 -11.55 -5.44 -8.26
C PHE A 191 -10.68 -4.71 -7.22
N PHE A 192 -10.80 -3.39 -7.12
CA PHE A 192 -10.11 -2.59 -6.11
C PHE A 192 -10.40 -3.10 -4.69
N LEU A 193 -11.67 -3.24 -4.31
CA LEU A 193 -12.05 -3.69 -2.97
C LEU A 193 -11.58 -5.12 -2.67
N LEU A 194 -11.60 -6.00 -3.67
CA LEU A 194 -11.10 -7.36 -3.54
C LEU A 194 -9.57 -7.37 -3.37
N SER A 195 -8.85 -6.57 -4.17
CA SER A 195 -7.38 -6.51 -4.12
C SER A 195 -6.85 -5.97 -2.80
N VAL A 196 -7.54 -5.01 -2.16
CA VAL A 196 -7.22 -4.55 -0.80
C VAL A 196 -7.27 -5.72 0.19
N ASN A 197 -8.38 -6.46 0.19
CA ASN A 197 -8.54 -7.61 1.10
C ASN A 197 -7.47 -8.68 0.88
N ILE A 198 -7.18 -9.03 -0.39
CA ILE A 198 -6.14 -10.00 -0.73
C ILE A 198 -4.76 -9.50 -0.29
N MET A 199 -4.45 -8.22 -0.47
CA MET A 199 -3.20 -7.62 -0.04
C MET A 199 -2.98 -7.80 1.47
N TYR A 200 -3.97 -7.49 2.30
CA TYR A 200 -3.86 -7.66 3.76
C TYR A 200 -3.75 -9.14 4.15
N LEU A 201 -4.49 -10.03 3.51
CA LEU A 201 -4.35 -11.48 3.74
C LEU A 201 -2.93 -11.97 3.37
N LEU A 202 -2.34 -11.47 2.29
CA LEU A 202 -0.96 -11.79 1.91
C LEU A 202 0.06 -11.19 2.92
N PHE A 203 -0.21 -10.03 3.49
CA PHE A 203 0.60 -9.47 4.58
C PHE A 203 0.52 -10.36 5.83
N ALA A 204 -0.68 -10.84 6.20
CA ALA A 204 -0.84 -11.82 7.28
C ALA A 204 -0.07 -13.12 6.98
N ALA A 205 -0.21 -13.64 5.75
CA ALA A 205 0.52 -14.82 5.29
C ALA A 205 2.06 -14.65 5.40
N SER A 206 2.56 -13.44 5.13
CA SER A 206 3.98 -13.13 5.29
C SER A 206 4.48 -13.29 6.73
N PHE A 207 3.64 -13.04 7.73
CA PHE A 207 4.00 -13.26 9.14
C PHE A 207 3.97 -14.74 9.54
N ILE A 208 3.03 -15.51 8.98
CA ILE A 208 2.84 -16.92 9.32
C ILE A 208 3.94 -17.77 8.69
N TRP A 209 4.13 -17.66 7.38
CA TRP A 209 4.99 -18.56 6.61
C TRP A 209 6.36 -17.95 6.30
N GLY A 210 6.45 -16.65 6.16
CA GLY A 210 7.69 -15.99 5.83
C GLY A 210 8.68 -16.01 6.99
N LYS A 211 9.90 -16.49 6.76
CA LYS A 211 11.00 -16.43 7.72
C LYS A 211 11.71 -15.08 7.62
N PRO A 212 12.08 -14.43 8.74
CA PRO A 212 12.92 -13.26 8.68
C PRO A 212 14.31 -13.67 8.16
N LYS A 213 14.75 -13.08 7.04
CA LYS A 213 16.14 -13.15 6.67
C LYS A 213 16.94 -12.22 7.58
N PRO A 214 18.12 -12.63 8.05
CA PRO A 214 18.97 -11.81 8.91
C PRO A 214 19.42 -10.51 8.25
#